data_dffbc3c0243baa9a0623bbe03c4e2799
#
_entry.id   dffbc3c0243baa9a0623bbe03c4e2799
#
_cell.length_a   1.000
_cell.length_b   1.000
_cell.length_c   1.000
_cell.angle_alpha   90.00
_cell.angle_beta   90.00
_cell.angle_gamma   90.00
#
_symmetry.space_group_name_H-M   'P 1'
#
loop_
_entity.id
_entity.type
_entity.pdbx_description
1 polymer ?
#
loop_
_entity_poly.entity_id
_entity_poly.type
_entity_poly.pdbx_seq_one_letter_code
_entity_poly.pdbx_strand_id
1 'polypeptide(L)'
;MIRPAQKDDLPAILAIYNDAILHTTAVYDYTPHTLAERTRWFESHQAAGFPVFVYEDKHIIMGFAAYGSFRDWPAYKYTIEHSIYVHPDYRRRGVARQLMEKLIATANEAEYAAMVAGIDSQNAGSIRLHEQLGFKNTGTIQKAGFKFGRWLDLVFFQRLLDGPKHPTEE
;
A
#
# COMPACT_ATOMS: atom_id res chain seq x y z
N MET A 1 10.60 -13.56 -5.73
CA MET A 1 11.52 -12.97 -4.71
C MET A 1 11.16 -11.51 -4.46
N ILE A 2 11.21 -11.07 -3.19
CA ILE A 2 10.95 -9.66 -2.85
C ILE A 2 12.27 -8.93 -2.71
N ARG A 3 12.35 -7.74 -3.31
CA ARG A 3 13.50 -6.84 -3.22
C ARG A 3 13.06 -5.37 -3.22
N PRO A 4 13.92 -4.44 -2.78
CA PRO A 4 13.68 -3.03 -2.99
C PRO A 4 13.50 -2.71 -4.49
N ALA A 5 12.58 -1.79 -4.78
CA ALA A 5 12.36 -1.32 -6.14
C ALA A 5 13.55 -0.45 -6.63
N GLN A 6 13.80 -0.51 -7.91
CA GLN A 6 14.78 0.31 -8.63
C GLN A 6 14.09 1.17 -9.68
N LYS A 7 14.79 2.19 -10.20
CA LYS A 7 14.23 3.05 -11.26
C LYS A 7 13.77 2.28 -12.49
N ASP A 8 14.49 1.22 -12.84
CA ASP A 8 14.17 0.38 -14.00
C ASP A 8 12.86 -0.44 -13.80
N ASP A 9 12.36 -0.58 -12.57
CA ASP A 9 11.07 -1.23 -12.28
C ASP A 9 9.87 -0.28 -12.51
N LEU A 10 10.09 1.02 -12.61
CA LEU A 10 9.01 2.01 -12.66
C LEU A 10 8.03 1.81 -13.82
N PRO A 11 8.44 1.42 -15.03
CA PRO A 11 7.46 1.10 -16.09
C PRO A 11 6.51 -0.04 -15.71
N ALA A 12 7.00 -1.09 -15.07
CA ALA A 12 6.18 -2.22 -14.61
C ALA A 12 5.28 -1.81 -13.42
N ILE A 13 5.82 -1.07 -12.45
CA ILE A 13 5.05 -0.50 -11.34
C ILE A 13 3.93 0.38 -11.86
N LEU A 14 4.22 1.26 -12.83
CA LEU A 14 3.23 2.13 -13.46
C LEU A 14 2.11 1.33 -14.15
N ALA A 15 2.47 0.29 -14.90
CA ALA A 15 1.48 -0.55 -15.58
C ALA A 15 0.52 -1.22 -14.59
N ILE A 16 1.05 -1.75 -13.48
CA ILE A 16 0.24 -2.39 -12.41
C ILE A 16 -0.67 -1.35 -11.75
N TYR A 17 -0.15 -0.17 -11.43
CA TYR A 17 -0.91 0.91 -10.79
C TYR A 17 -2.02 1.44 -11.71
N ASN A 18 -1.73 1.67 -12.97
CA ASN A 18 -2.71 2.15 -13.95
C ASN A 18 -3.79 1.10 -14.24
N ASP A 19 -3.47 -0.18 -14.24
CA ASP A 19 -4.48 -1.24 -14.29
C ASP A 19 -5.44 -1.14 -13.09
N ALA A 20 -4.90 -0.92 -11.89
CA ALA A 20 -5.72 -0.73 -10.70
C ALA A 20 -6.64 0.51 -10.79
N ILE A 21 -6.16 1.61 -11.37
CA ILE A 21 -6.99 2.81 -11.62
C ILE A 21 -8.12 2.48 -12.60
N LEU A 22 -7.81 1.84 -13.72
CA LEU A 22 -8.76 1.65 -14.82
C LEU A 22 -9.79 0.55 -14.54
N HIS A 23 -9.43 -0.48 -13.78
CA HIS A 23 -10.23 -1.70 -13.68
C HIS A 23 -10.66 -2.09 -12.26
N THR A 24 -10.25 -1.33 -11.24
CA THR A 24 -10.57 -1.65 -9.84
C THR A 24 -10.95 -0.41 -9.04
N THR A 25 -11.46 -0.63 -7.83
CA THR A 25 -11.69 0.41 -6.82
C THR A 25 -10.57 0.52 -5.79
N ALA A 26 -9.43 -0.14 -6.03
CA ALA A 26 -8.28 -0.07 -5.14
C ALA A 26 -7.61 1.32 -5.12
N VAL A 27 -7.74 2.08 -6.20
CA VAL A 27 -7.29 3.47 -6.31
C VAL A 27 -8.49 4.37 -6.58
N TYR A 28 -8.64 5.43 -5.78
CA TYR A 28 -9.71 6.41 -5.94
C TYR A 28 -9.30 7.53 -6.89
N ASP A 29 -8.84 7.15 -8.07
CA ASP A 29 -8.48 8.04 -9.16
C ASP A 29 -9.17 7.56 -10.46
N TYR A 30 -9.33 8.47 -11.41
CA TYR A 30 -9.97 8.21 -12.70
C TYR A 30 -8.98 8.14 -13.85
N THR A 31 -7.88 8.88 -13.75
CA THR A 31 -6.92 9.07 -14.85
C THR A 31 -5.64 8.30 -14.59
N PRO A 32 -5.19 7.47 -15.55
CA PRO A 32 -3.90 6.82 -15.45
C PRO A 32 -2.76 7.84 -15.25
N HIS A 33 -1.79 7.46 -14.43
CA HIS A 33 -0.60 8.29 -14.20
C HIS A 33 0.41 8.14 -15.33
N THR A 34 1.26 9.15 -15.49
CA THR A 34 2.40 9.13 -16.40
C THR A 34 3.63 8.54 -15.69
N LEU A 35 4.63 8.15 -16.49
CA LEU A 35 5.91 7.70 -15.94
C LEU A 35 6.60 8.80 -15.12
N ALA A 36 6.49 10.07 -15.53
CA ALA A 36 7.04 11.20 -14.80
C ALA A 36 6.38 11.34 -13.39
N GLU A 37 5.08 11.19 -13.30
CA GLU A 37 4.36 11.21 -12.01
C GLU A 37 4.77 10.04 -11.12
N ARG A 38 4.90 8.84 -11.68
CA ARG A 38 5.33 7.66 -10.92
C ARG A 38 6.80 7.77 -10.49
N THR A 39 7.65 8.39 -11.29
CA THR A 39 9.04 8.67 -10.92
C THR A 39 9.12 9.64 -9.74
N ARG A 40 8.35 10.74 -9.76
CA ARG A 40 8.29 11.69 -8.64
C ARG A 40 7.79 11.02 -7.34
N TRP A 41 6.78 10.17 -7.45
CA TRP A 41 6.29 9.38 -6.30
C TRP A 41 7.40 8.50 -5.71
N PHE A 42 8.14 7.79 -6.55
CA PHE A 42 9.23 6.92 -6.13
C PHE A 42 10.38 7.71 -5.47
N GLU A 43 10.81 8.80 -6.09
CA GLU A 43 11.87 9.67 -5.56
C GLU A 43 11.44 10.31 -4.23
N SER A 44 10.18 10.69 -4.09
CA SER A 44 9.62 11.21 -2.84
C SER A 44 9.67 10.17 -1.71
N HIS A 45 9.33 8.90 -2.00
CA HIS A 45 9.45 7.81 -1.04
C HIS A 45 10.91 7.59 -0.61
N GLN A 46 11.83 7.57 -1.58
CA GLN A 46 13.26 7.43 -1.27
C GLN A 46 13.79 8.58 -0.40
N ALA A 47 13.45 9.81 -0.72
CA ALA A 47 13.86 10.99 0.04
C ALA A 47 13.32 10.99 1.47
N ALA A 48 12.11 10.47 1.68
CA ALA A 48 11.49 10.35 2.99
C ALA A 48 11.94 9.10 3.78
N GLY A 49 12.75 8.23 3.18
CA GLY A 49 13.18 6.97 3.78
C GLY A 49 12.10 5.89 3.85
N PHE A 50 11.04 6.01 3.06
CA PHE A 50 9.99 5.00 2.97
C PHE A 50 10.31 3.92 1.95
N PRO A 51 10.04 2.64 2.25
CA PRO A 51 10.34 1.55 1.36
C PRO A 51 9.34 1.45 0.20
N VAL A 52 9.86 1.03 -0.95
CA VAL A 52 9.06 0.50 -2.06
C VAL A 52 9.64 -0.87 -2.39
N PHE A 53 8.82 -1.91 -2.29
CA PHE A 53 9.21 -3.28 -2.62
C PHE A 53 8.50 -3.76 -3.88
N VAL A 54 9.19 -4.57 -4.66
CA VAL A 54 8.64 -5.34 -5.76
C VAL A 54 8.72 -6.84 -5.49
N TYR A 55 7.74 -7.57 -5.98
CA TYR A 55 7.82 -9.02 -6.09
C TYR A 55 8.21 -9.39 -7.51
N GLU A 56 9.37 -9.98 -7.68
CA GLU A 56 9.93 -10.40 -8.97
C GLU A 56 10.04 -11.91 -9.06
N ASP A 57 9.64 -12.48 -10.19
CA ASP A 57 9.93 -13.85 -10.58
C ASP A 57 10.28 -13.89 -12.06
N LYS A 58 11.41 -14.56 -12.41
CA LYS A 58 11.90 -14.69 -13.79
C LYS A 58 11.96 -13.36 -14.55
N HIS A 59 12.45 -12.31 -13.88
CA HIS A 59 12.54 -10.94 -14.40
C HIS A 59 11.20 -10.26 -14.69
N ILE A 60 10.09 -10.79 -14.15
CA ILE A 60 8.76 -10.20 -14.26
C ILE A 60 8.37 -9.63 -12.91
N ILE A 61 7.99 -8.35 -12.89
CA ILE A 61 7.42 -7.70 -11.70
C ILE A 61 5.95 -8.09 -11.60
N MET A 62 5.61 -8.86 -10.59
CA MET A 62 4.25 -9.39 -10.36
C MET A 62 3.41 -8.51 -9.45
N GLY A 63 4.04 -7.63 -8.67
CA GLY A 63 3.37 -6.74 -7.75
C GLY A 63 4.35 -5.82 -7.06
N PHE A 64 3.84 -4.79 -6.42
CA PHE A 64 4.62 -3.87 -5.60
C PHE A 64 3.84 -3.43 -4.37
N ALA A 65 4.57 -3.01 -3.35
CA ALA A 65 4.00 -2.49 -2.12
C ALA A 65 4.89 -1.39 -1.55
N ALA A 66 4.27 -0.45 -0.86
CA ALA A 66 4.94 0.67 -0.21
C ALA A 66 4.16 1.09 1.02
N TYR A 67 4.80 1.81 1.93
CA TYR A 67 4.09 2.62 2.89
C TYR A 67 4.64 4.05 2.90
N GLY A 68 3.83 4.96 3.41
CA GLY A 68 4.17 6.36 3.60
C GLY A 68 3.49 6.93 4.83
N SER A 69 3.57 8.24 5.02
CA SER A 69 2.91 8.93 6.13
C SER A 69 1.40 8.76 6.07
N PHE A 70 0.77 8.55 7.22
CA PHE A 70 -0.68 8.56 7.33
C PHE A 70 -1.26 9.98 7.19
N ARG A 71 -0.64 10.94 7.90
CA ARG A 71 -0.97 12.37 7.85
C ARG A 71 0.31 13.17 8.03
N ASP A 72 0.33 14.39 7.52
CA ASP A 72 1.55 15.24 7.50
C ASP A 72 1.86 15.92 8.83
N TRP A 73 0.93 15.92 9.79
CA TRP A 73 1.17 16.52 11.09
C TRP A 73 2.20 15.71 11.90
N PRO A 74 3.16 16.36 12.59
CA PRO A 74 4.25 15.69 13.30
C PRO A 74 3.83 14.63 14.30
N ALA A 75 2.70 14.81 14.97
CA ALA A 75 2.19 13.83 15.94
C ALA A 75 1.80 12.47 15.33
N TYR A 76 1.61 12.41 14.01
CA TYR A 76 1.35 11.15 13.28
C TYR A 76 2.63 10.42 12.85
N LYS A 77 3.83 10.88 13.23
CA LYS A 77 5.11 10.35 12.73
C LYS A 77 5.32 8.85 12.94
N TYR A 78 4.63 8.23 13.89
CA TYR A 78 4.70 6.78 14.13
C TYR A 78 3.57 5.98 13.47
N THR A 79 2.70 6.62 12.70
CA THR A 79 1.62 5.98 11.95
C THR A 79 1.91 6.04 10.47
N ILE A 80 1.84 4.88 9.82
CA ILE A 80 2.03 4.74 8.38
C ILE A 80 0.78 4.17 7.73
N GLU A 81 0.57 4.52 6.45
CA GLU A 81 -0.43 3.92 5.59
C GLU A 81 0.26 3.19 4.45
N HIS A 82 -0.14 1.94 4.21
CA HIS A 82 0.43 1.16 3.12
C HIS A 82 -0.46 1.16 1.87
N SER A 83 0.16 0.80 0.76
CA SER A 83 -0.51 0.44 -0.47
C SER A 83 0.12 -0.81 -1.06
N ILE A 84 -0.70 -1.65 -1.71
CA ILE A 84 -0.27 -2.89 -2.32
C ILE A 84 -1.07 -3.16 -3.58
N TYR A 85 -0.37 -3.53 -4.65
CA TYR A 85 -0.97 -3.82 -5.95
C TYR A 85 -0.30 -5.02 -6.58
N VAL A 86 -1.11 -5.93 -7.13
CA VAL A 86 -0.66 -7.14 -7.82
C VAL A 86 -1.16 -7.12 -9.25
N HIS A 87 -0.25 -7.43 -10.18
CA HIS A 87 -0.58 -7.57 -11.60
C HIS A 87 -1.74 -8.57 -11.78
N PRO A 88 -2.74 -8.28 -12.63
CA PRO A 88 -3.93 -9.12 -12.79
C PRO A 88 -3.63 -10.60 -13.00
N ASP A 89 -2.65 -10.92 -13.84
CA ASP A 89 -2.30 -12.30 -14.21
C ASP A 89 -1.62 -13.09 -13.08
N TYR A 90 -1.19 -12.41 -12.02
CA TYR A 90 -0.45 -13.02 -10.91
C TYR A 90 -1.18 -12.97 -9.57
N ARG A 91 -2.45 -12.59 -9.58
CA ARG A 91 -3.32 -12.63 -8.39
C ARG A 91 -3.56 -14.05 -7.90
N ARG A 92 -3.90 -14.21 -6.62
CA ARG A 92 -4.16 -15.49 -5.94
C ARG A 92 -2.95 -16.47 -5.93
N ARG A 93 -1.74 -15.95 -6.07
CA ARG A 93 -0.48 -16.72 -5.99
C ARG A 93 0.34 -16.38 -4.73
N GLY A 94 -0.27 -15.73 -3.75
CA GLY A 94 0.41 -15.35 -2.51
C GLY A 94 1.32 -14.13 -2.61
N VAL A 95 1.38 -13.45 -3.76
CA VAL A 95 2.23 -12.26 -3.97
C VAL A 95 1.90 -11.15 -2.98
N ALA A 96 0.61 -10.82 -2.83
CA ALA A 96 0.16 -9.78 -1.90
C ALA A 96 0.54 -10.09 -0.46
N ARG A 97 0.33 -11.34 -0.01
CA ARG A 97 0.68 -11.76 1.35
C ARG A 97 2.17 -11.57 1.63
N GLN A 98 3.03 -12.05 0.75
CA GLN A 98 4.47 -11.96 0.95
C GLN A 98 4.96 -10.51 0.95
N LEU A 99 4.43 -9.65 0.07
CA LEU A 99 4.72 -8.22 0.08
C LEU A 99 4.29 -7.55 1.38
N MET A 100 3.08 -7.88 1.89
CA MET A 100 2.58 -7.34 3.15
C MET A 100 3.40 -7.79 4.35
N GLU A 101 3.78 -9.07 4.41
CA GLU A 101 4.65 -9.59 5.46
C GLU A 101 6.00 -8.86 5.48
N LYS A 102 6.56 -8.58 4.29
CA LYS A 102 7.80 -7.79 4.19
C LYS A 102 7.61 -6.34 4.66
N LEU A 103 6.51 -5.67 4.28
CA LEU A 103 6.21 -4.31 4.76
C LEU A 103 6.06 -4.27 6.28
N ILE A 104 5.32 -5.22 6.87
CA ILE A 104 5.09 -5.30 8.31
C ILE A 104 6.43 -5.49 9.05
N ALA A 105 7.26 -6.42 8.59
CA ALA A 105 8.58 -6.65 9.18
C ALA A 105 9.46 -5.39 9.12
N THR A 106 9.51 -4.74 7.96
CA THR A 106 10.28 -3.49 7.76
C THR A 106 9.76 -2.35 8.64
N ALA A 107 8.45 -2.23 8.81
CA ALA A 107 7.83 -1.22 9.66
C ALA A 107 8.12 -1.46 11.15
N ASN A 108 8.15 -2.72 11.59
CA ASN A 108 8.57 -3.07 12.96
C ASN A 108 10.05 -2.74 13.21
N GLU A 109 10.94 -3.07 12.27
CA GLU A 109 12.36 -2.72 12.35
C GLU A 109 12.59 -1.20 12.42
N ALA A 110 11.74 -0.42 11.73
CA ALA A 110 11.77 1.04 11.72
C ALA A 110 11.03 1.68 12.92
N GLU A 111 10.55 0.87 13.87
CA GLU A 111 9.90 1.31 15.10
C GLU A 111 8.62 2.15 14.90
N TYR A 112 7.84 1.88 13.88
CA TYR A 112 6.48 2.43 13.75
C TYR A 112 5.52 1.78 14.75
N ALA A 113 4.48 2.53 15.15
CA ALA A 113 3.48 2.09 16.14
C ALA A 113 2.25 1.46 15.49
N ALA A 114 1.82 1.97 14.35
CA ALA A 114 0.59 1.54 13.70
C ALA A 114 0.69 1.62 12.18
N MET A 115 0.13 0.61 11.51
CA MET A 115 -0.05 0.57 10.06
C MET A 115 -1.53 0.59 9.72
N VAL A 116 -1.92 1.49 8.84
CA VAL A 116 -3.30 1.70 8.39
C VAL A 116 -3.46 1.22 6.95
N ALA A 117 -4.60 0.63 6.67
CA ALA A 117 -5.05 0.26 5.32
C ALA A 117 -6.42 0.88 5.04
N GLY A 118 -6.58 1.56 3.92
CA GLY A 118 -7.86 1.98 3.40
C GLY A 118 -8.32 1.00 2.30
N ILE A 119 -9.50 0.41 2.46
CA ILE A 119 -10.00 -0.65 1.58
C ILE A 119 -11.44 -0.34 1.18
N ASP A 120 -11.79 -0.54 -0.10
CA ASP A 120 -13.19 -0.54 -0.51
C ASP A 120 -13.96 -1.61 0.26
N SER A 121 -15.06 -1.24 0.88
CA SER A 121 -15.88 -2.13 1.71
C SER A 121 -16.36 -3.41 0.98
N GLN A 122 -16.43 -3.36 -0.35
CA GLN A 122 -16.81 -4.50 -1.17
C GLN A 122 -15.65 -5.38 -1.62
N ASN A 123 -14.41 -5.01 -1.30
CA ASN A 123 -13.24 -5.83 -1.63
C ASN A 123 -13.01 -6.91 -0.57
N ALA A 124 -13.83 -7.96 -0.61
CA ALA A 124 -13.79 -9.06 0.36
C ALA A 124 -12.42 -9.78 0.40
N GLY A 125 -11.76 -9.91 -0.74
CA GLY A 125 -10.44 -10.56 -0.81
C GLY A 125 -9.36 -9.78 -0.07
N SER A 126 -9.33 -8.46 -0.23
CA SER A 126 -8.40 -7.59 0.48
C SER A 126 -8.70 -7.55 1.97
N ILE A 127 -9.95 -7.43 2.36
CA ILE A 127 -10.39 -7.45 3.77
C ILE A 127 -9.91 -8.75 4.43
N ARG A 128 -10.17 -9.89 3.83
CA ARG A 128 -9.73 -11.20 4.36
C ARG A 128 -8.22 -11.30 4.51
N LEU A 129 -7.46 -10.83 3.52
CA LEU A 129 -6.00 -10.82 3.60
C LEU A 129 -5.51 -10.00 4.80
N HIS A 130 -6.07 -8.79 4.98
CA HIS A 130 -5.69 -7.91 6.08
C HIS A 130 -6.06 -8.51 7.45
N GLU A 131 -7.24 -9.08 7.58
CA GLU A 131 -7.67 -9.79 8.82
C GLU A 131 -6.71 -10.94 9.14
N GLN A 132 -6.33 -11.75 8.16
CA GLN A 132 -5.37 -12.85 8.33
C GLN A 132 -3.96 -12.37 8.73
N LEU A 133 -3.60 -11.12 8.40
CA LEU A 133 -2.34 -10.49 8.78
C LEU A 133 -2.43 -9.68 10.08
N GLY A 134 -3.53 -9.82 10.84
CA GLY A 134 -3.70 -9.20 12.14
C GLY A 134 -4.20 -7.76 12.11
N PHE A 135 -4.67 -7.28 10.96
CA PHE A 135 -5.38 -5.99 10.89
C PHE A 135 -6.79 -6.12 11.43
N LYS A 136 -7.27 -5.08 12.08
CA LYS A 136 -8.64 -4.98 12.63
C LYS A 136 -9.38 -3.81 12.01
N ASN A 137 -10.67 -3.99 11.78
CA ASN A 137 -11.56 -2.90 11.33
C ASN A 137 -11.63 -1.81 12.39
N THR A 138 -11.37 -0.57 12.01
CA THR A 138 -11.41 0.61 12.89
C THR A 138 -12.49 1.61 12.51
N GLY A 139 -13.20 1.39 11.44
CA GLY A 139 -14.31 2.25 11.04
C GLY A 139 -14.51 2.33 9.53
N THR A 140 -15.62 2.93 9.15
CA THR A 140 -16.03 3.09 7.75
C THR A 140 -16.40 4.53 7.49
N ILE A 141 -15.87 5.12 6.40
CA ILE A 141 -16.33 6.39 5.87
C ILE A 141 -17.27 6.10 4.71
N GLN A 142 -18.56 6.36 4.92
CA GLN A 142 -19.56 6.15 3.89
C GLN A 142 -19.43 7.22 2.78
N LYS A 143 -19.68 6.81 1.53
CA LYS A 143 -19.60 7.69 0.36
C LYS A 143 -18.30 8.48 0.26
N ALA A 144 -17.20 7.84 0.63
CA ALA A 144 -15.87 8.44 0.59
C ALA A 144 -15.39 8.70 -0.85
N GLY A 145 -15.80 7.88 -1.80
CA GLY A 145 -15.47 8.03 -3.21
C GLY A 145 -16.66 7.71 -4.11
N PHE A 146 -16.56 8.08 -5.38
CA PHE A 146 -17.52 7.72 -6.43
C PHE A 146 -16.76 7.23 -7.64
N LYS A 147 -17.01 5.99 -8.06
CA LYS A 147 -16.30 5.37 -9.19
C LYS A 147 -17.14 4.26 -9.81
N PHE A 148 -17.01 4.07 -11.13
CA PHE A 148 -17.80 3.09 -11.89
C PHE A 148 -19.33 3.21 -11.65
N GLY A 149 -19.81 4.44 -11.55
CA GLY A 149 -21.24 4.73 -11.37
C GLY A 149 -21.80 4.41 -9.99
N ARG A 150 -20.96 4.20 -8.97
CA ARG A 150 -21.41 3.92 -7.60
C ARG A 150 -20.62 4.67 -6.53
N TRP A 151 -21.25 4.91 -5.39
CA TRP A 151 -20.58 5.39 -4.18
C TRP A 151 -19.73 4.26 -3.59
N LEU A 152 -18.54 4.65 -3.11
CA LEU A 152 -17.60 3.74 -2.44
C LEU A 152 -17.53 4.08 -0.96
N ASP A 153 -17.70 3.07 -0.12
CA ASP A 153 -17.49 3.19 1.32
C ASP A 153 -16.06 2.72 1.62
N LEU A 154 -15.28 3.58 2.26
CA LEU A 154 -13.90 3.31 2.63
C LEU A 154 -13.85 2.72 4.04
N VAL A 155 -13.40 1.49 4.15
CA VAL A 155 -13.17 0.82 5.43
C VAL A 155 -11.71 0.97 5.81
N PHE A 156 -11.45 1.44 7.03
CA PHE A 156 -10.10 1.47 7.59
C PHE A 156 -9.82 0.23 8.41
N PHE A 157 -8.67 -0.37 8.17
CA PHE A 157 -8.10 -1.45 8.94
C PHE A 157 -6.79 -0.98 9.57
N GLN A 158 -6.52 -1.41 10.78
CA GLN A 158 -5.32 -1.05 11.52
C GLN A 158 -4.62 -2.30 12.05
N ARG A 159 -3.30 -2.32 11.93
CA ARG A 159 -2.45 -3.25 12.65
C ARG A 159 -1.56 -2.47 13.62
N LEU A 160 -1.57 -2.84 14.90
CA LEU A 160 -0.58 -2.38 15.86
C LEU A 160 0.76 -3.06 15.58
N LEU A 161 1.83 -2.28 15.65
CA LEU A 161 3.21 -2.71 15.47
C LEU A 161 3.94 -2.72 16.82
N ASP A 162 5.20 -3.18 16.83
CA ASP A 162 5.94 -3.40 18.08
C ASP A 162 6.60 -2.14 18.64
N GLY A 163 6.79 -1.11 17.84
CA GLY A 163 7.49 0.11 18.25
C GLY A 163 6.59 1.32 18.46
N PRO A 164 7.18 2.48 18.76
CA PRO A 164 8.53 2.62 19.30
C PRO A 164 8.58 2.28 20.79
N LYS A 165 9.71 1.80 21.27
CA LYS A 165 9.91 1.52 22.70
C LYS A 165 9.97 2.80 23.54
N HIS A 166 10.48 3.88 22.95
CA HIS A 166 10.66 5.18 23.57
C HIS A 166 10.18 6.28 22.63
N PRO A 167 8.87 6.53 22.56
CA PRO A 167 8.34 7.59 21.70
C PRO A 167 8.78 8.97 22.19
N THR A 168 9.03 9.87 21.25
CA THR A 168 9.44 11.26 21.53
C THR A 168 8.61 12.24 20.72
N GLU A 169 8.56 13.49 21.16
CA GLU A 169 7.96 14.60 20.40
C GLU A 169 9.00 15.32 19.50
N GLU A 170 10.27 14.96 19.62
CA GLU A 170 11.40 15.50 18.85
C GLU A 170 11.61 14.77 17.52
#